data_a3817323eac7faafe84bcd896d6e399a
#
_entry.id   a3817323eac7faafe84bcd896d6e399a
#
_cell.length_a   1.000
_cell.length_b   1.000
_cell.length_c   1.000
_cell.angle_alpha   90.00
_cell.angle_beta   90.00
_cell.angle_gamma   90.00
#
_symmetry.space_group_name_H-M   'P 1'
#
loop_
_entity.id
_entity.type
_entity.pdbx_description
1 polymer ?
#
loop_
_entity_poly.entity_id
_entity_poly.type
_entity_poly.pdbx_seq_one_letter_code
_entity_poly.pdbx_strand_id
1 'polypeptide(L)'
;MNRRTHLRSILAAAAGMRLSQAQTSKKPIQLFVEMEVQPAREKEMLDNFHNIFLPEAKKHPGYIAVKILKLRQVVQGPAPSVNYRFELVFESEELRQKWIASPEHQKVWPTLEKTLKSRENYPVLLFDEV
;
A
#
# COMPACT_ATOMS: atom_id res chain seq x y z
N MET A 1 27.13 41.06 -15.17
CA MET A 1 27.11 40.56 -15.02
C MET A 1 27.04 39.56 -14.88
N ASN A 2 27.00 39.58 -14.87
CA ASN A 2 26.92 38.75 -14.89
C ASN A 2 26.45 38.07 -14.50
N ARG A 3 26.07 38.32 -14.12
CA ARG A 3 25.62 37.73 -13.77
C ARG A 3 24.79 37.20 -14.07
N ARG A 4 24.40 37.55 -14.20
CA ARG A 4 23.56 37.12 -14.54
C ARG A 4 23.36 36.16 -15.16
N THR A 5 23.66 36.08 -15.28
CA THR A 5 23.58 35.15 -16.02
C THR A 5 23.62 33.85 -15.55
N HIS A 6 23.84 33.60 -14.78
CA HIS A 6 23.84 32.46 -14.27
C HIS A 6 22.78 32.01 -13.62
N LEU A 7 22.20 32.64 -13.60
CA LEU A 7 21.23 32.43 -12.95
C LEU A 7 20.29 31.62 -13.59
N ARG A 8 19.91 31.75 -14.63
CA ARG A 8 19.02 31.07 -15.30
C ARG A 8 19.27 29.70 -15.40
N SER A 9 20.28 29.30 -15.52
CA SER A 9 20.59 28.00 -15.65
C SER A 9 20.10 27.18 -14.56
N ILE A 10 20.07 27.69 -13.48
CA ILE A 10 19.62 27.06 -12.44
C ILE A 10 18.31 26.60 -12.57
N LEU A 11 17.49 27.29 -13.12
CA LEU A 11 16.25 26.94 -13.34
C LEU A 11 16.12 25.77 -14.13
N ALA A 12 16.81 25.60 -15.09
CA ALA A 12 16.73 24.49 -15.94
C ALA A 12 17.04 23.25 -15.26
N ALA A 13 17.97 23.23 -14.47
CA ALA A 13 18.37 22.08 -13.79
C ALA A 13 17.29 21.59 -12.92
N ALA A 14 16.68 22.43 -12.25
CA ALA A 14 15.64 22.05 -11.39
C ALA A 14 14.53 21.47 -12.15
N ALA A 15 14.24 21.95 -13.25
CA ALA A 15 13.18 21.44 -14.02
C ALA A 15 13.45 20.03 -14.42
N GLY A 16 14.61 19.71 -14.79
CA GLY A 16 14.93 18.39 -15.19
C GLY A 16 14.71 17.39 -14.13
N MET A 17 15.08 17.67 -12.97
CA MET A 17 14.89 16.77 -11.95
C MET A 17 13.48 16.54 -11.69
N ARG A 18 12.71 17.50 -11.72
CA ARG A 18 11.34 17.35 -11.47
C ARG A 18 10.67 16.52 -12.46
N LEU A 19 11.04 16.53 -13.65
CA LEU A 19 10.41 15.73 -14.63
C LEU A 19 10.49 14.29 -14.34
N SER A 20 11.59 13.83 -13.93
CA SER A 20 11.76 12.47 -13.62
C SER A 20 10.87 12.08 -12.52
N GLN A 21 10.77 12.86 -11.51
CA GLN A 21 9.95 12.54 -10.42
C GLN A 21 8.51 12.56 -10.78
N ALA A 22 8.11 13.44 -11.58
CA ALA A 22 6.76 13.51 -11.98
C ALA A 22 6.35 12.27 -12.70
N GLN A 23 7.22 11.69 -13.47
CA GLN A 23 6.89 10.50 -14.16
C GLN A 23 6.69 9.34 -13.25
N THR A 24 7.51 9.20 -12.27
CA THR A 24 7.37 8.11 -11.36
C THR A 24 6.11 8.26 -10.57
N SER A 25 5.65 9.45 -10.31
CA SER A 25 4.47 9.64 -9.52
C SER A 25 3.20 9.49 -10.30
N LYS A 26 3.26 9.32 -11.60
CA LYS A 26 2.06 9.21 -12.39
C LYS A 26 1.35 7.91 -12.24
N LYS A 27 2.03 6.86 -11.90
CA LYS A 27 1.40 5.56 -11.78
C LYS A 27 1.32 5.14 -10.34
N PRO A 28 0.17 4.66 -9.91
CA PRO A 28 0.02 4.22 -8.54
C PRO A 28 0.82 2.97 -8.25
N ILE A 29 1.09 2.74 -6.99
CA ILE A 29 1.71 1.50 -6.55
C ILE A 29 0.64 0.57 -6.02
N GLN A 30 0.90 -0.71 -6.06
CA GLN A 30 -0.02 -1.73 -5.58
C GLN A 30 0.70 -2.63 -4.60
N LEU A 31 0.11 -2.83 -3.44
CA LEU A 31 0.68 -3.66 -2.41
C LEU A 31 -0.27 -4.81 -2.13
N PHE A 32 0.28 -6.01 -2.00
CA PHE A 32 -0.51 -7.17 -1.65
C PHE A 32 0.03 -7.79 -0.38
N VAL A 33 -0.87 -8.09 0.56
CA VAL A 33 -0.51 -8.85 1.74
C VAL A 33 -1.20 -10.19 1.62
N GLU A 34 -0.40 -11.26 1.58
CA GLU A 34 -0.94 -12.61 1.49
C GLU A 34 -1.23 -13.09 2.90
N MET A 35 -2.48 -13.37 3.20
CA MET A 35 -2.88 -13.65 4.56
C MET A 35 -3.42 -15.05 4.73
N GLU A 36 -2.96 -15.71 5.79
CA GLU A 36 -3.54 -16.96 6.20
C GLU A 36 -4.34 -16.65 7.46
N VAL A 37 -5.64 -16.39 7.28
CA VAL A 37 -6.52 -16.00 8.37
C VAL A 37 -7.00 -17.23 9.10
N GLN A 38 -6.96 -17.22 10.42
CA GLN A 38 -7.44 -18.34 11.22
C GLN A 38 -8.93 -18.52 10.95
N PRO A 39 -9.38 -19.75 10.64
CA PRO A 39 -10.78 -19.94 10.27
C PRO A 39 -11.76 -19.47 11.33
N ALA A 40 -11.42 -19.63 12.58
CA ALA A 40 -12.31 -19.21 13.67
C ALA A 40 -12.34 -17.69 13.82
N ARG A 41 -11.42 -16.97 13.17
CA ARG A 41 -11.34 -15.52 13.31
C ARG A 41 -11.66 -14.80 12.01
N GLU A 42 -12.20 -15.51 11.05
CA GLU A 42 -12.51 -14.92 9.74
C GLU A 42 -13.50 -13.78 9.86
N LYS A 43 -14.56 -13.98 10.62
CA LYS A 43 -15.54 -12.93 10.78
C LYS A 43 -14.95 -11.71 11.48
N GLU A 44 -14.14 -11.93 12.47
CA GLU A 44 -13.47 -10.86 13.19
C GLU A 44 -12.59 -10.05 12.22
N MET A 45 -11.84 -10.73 11.37
CA MET A 45 -10.98 -10.07 10.40
C MET A 45 -11.80 -9.20 9.45
N LEU A 46 -12.89 -9.73 8.92
CA LEU A 46 -13.70 -8.98 8.00
C LEU A 46 -14.38 -7.79 8.67
N ASP A 47 -14.88 -7.97 9.88
CA ASP A 47 -15.51 -6.87 10.62
C ASP A 47 -14.47 -5.78 10.92
N ASN A 48 -13.28 -6.17 11.33
CA ASN A 48 -12.23 -5.21 11.63
C ASN A 48 -11.76 -4.48 10.37
N PHE A 49 -11.70 -5.19 9.26
CA PHE A 49 -11.32 -4.55 8.02
C PHE A 49 -12.34 -3.48 7.61
N HIS A 50 -13.61 -3.85 7.58
CA HIS A 50 -14.63 -2.93 7.10
C HIS A 50 -14.93 -1.79 8.08
N ASN A 51 -14.88 -2.06 9.36
CA ASN A 51 -15.33 -1.08 10.36
C ASN A 51 -14.20 -0.32 11.04
N ILE A 52 -12.99 -0.83 11.01
CA ILE A 52 -11.86 -0.20 11.70
C ILE A 52 -10.78 0.24 10.71
N PHE A 53 -10.29 -0.68 9.88
CA PHE A 53 -9.17 -0.39 9.00
C PHE A 53 -9.54 0.53 7.84
N LEU A 54 -10.53 0.13 7.08
CA LEU A 54 -10.89 0.84 5.85
C LEU A 54 -11.26 2.29 6.09
N PRO A 55 -12.06 2.64 7.10
CA PRO A 55 -12.39 4.04 7.32
C PRO A 55 -11.16 4.90 7.59
N GLU A 56 -10.16 4.37 8.29
CA GLU A 56 -8.94 5.14 8.56
C GLU A 56 -8.08 5.26 7.31
N ALA A 57 -7.96 4.19 6.54
CA ALA A 57 -7.17 4.23 5.32
C ALA A 57 -7.71 5.26 4.36
N LYS A 58 -9.01 5.37 4.25
CA LYS A 58 -9.64 6.31 3.33
C LYS A 58 -9.32 7.76 3.62
N LYS A 59 -8.93 8.09 4.83
CA LYS A 59 -8.64 9.45 5.23
C LYS A 59 -7.24 9.90 4.87
N HIS A 60 -6.36 8.97 4.52
CA HIS A 60 -4.97 9.32 4.32
C HIS A 60 -4.67 9.84 2.91
N PRO A 61 -3.81 10.85 2.80
CA PRO A 61 -3.41 11.34 1.48
C PRO A 61 -2.78 10.21 0.68
N GLY A 62 -3.15 10.09 -0.55
CA GLY A 62 -2.62 9.07 -1.45
C GLY A 62 -3.46 7.82 -1.55
N TYR A 63 -4.48 7.68 -0.71
CA TYR A 63 -5.37 6.53 -0.78
C TYR A 63 -6.09 6.50 -2.13
N ILE A 64 -6.09 5.35 -2.78
CA ILE A 64 -6.89 5.15 -3.97
C ILE A 64 -7.90 4.04 -3.69
N ALA A 65 -7.44 2.89 -3.23
CA ALA A 65 -8.33 1.77 -2.96
C ALA A 65 -7.69 0.79 -1.99
N VAL A 66 -8.50 0.18 -1.15
CA VAL A 66 -8.05 -0.92 -0.29
C VAL A 66 -9.18 -1.94 -0.27
N LYS A 67 -8.87 -3.20 -0.50
CA LYS A 67 -9.88 -4.24 -0.48
C LYS A 67 -9.32 -5.57 0.00
N ILE A 68 -10.22 -6.46 0.38
CA ILE A 68 -9.90 -7.79 0.82
C ILE A 68 -10.48 -8.77 -0.19
N LEU A 69 -9.67 -9.72 -0.62
CA LEU A 69 -10.09 -10.75 -1.55
C LEU A 69 -9.98 -12.10 -0.87
N LYS A 70 -11.02 -12.90 -0.97
CA LYS A 70 -11.00 -14.26 -0.43
C LYS A 70 -10.70 -15.22 -1.56
N LEU A 71 -9.76 -16.15 -1.34
CA LEU A 71 -9.45 -17.15 -2.34
C LEU A 71 -10.67 -18.07 -2.51
N ARG A 72 -11.20 -18.12 -3.70
CA ARG A 72 -12.35 -18.96 -3.98
C ARG A 72 -11.91 -20.32 -4.50
N GLN A 73 -10.93 -20.35 -5.37
CA GLN A 73 -10.58 -21.58 -6.08
C GLN A 73 -9.21 -21.45 -6.69
N VAL A 74 -8.41 -22.49 -6.66
CA VAL A 74 -7.15 -22.54 -7.38
C VAL A 74 -7.48 -23.08 -8.78
N VAL A 75 -7.40 -22.21 -9.76
CA VAL A 75 -7.75 -22.59 -11.13
C VAL A 75 -6.64 -23.45 -11.72
N GLN A 76 -5.40 -23.16 -11.38
CA GLN A 76 -4.27 -23.93 -11.90
C GLN A 76 -3.06 -23.70 -10.99
N GLY A 77 -2.23 -24.70 -10.85
CA GLY A 77 -1.00 -24.61 -10.07
C GLY A 77 -1.17 -25.12 -8.64
N PRO A 78 -0.11 -25.05 -7.86
CA PRO A 78 -0.15 -25.58 -6.50
C PRO A 78 -1.01 -24.70 -5.59
N ALA A 79 -1.66 -25.31 -4.63
CA ALA A 79 -2.51 -24.60 -3.71
C ALA A 79 -1.65 -23.78 -2.74
N PRO A 80 -1.91 -22.48 -2.58
CA PRO A 80 -1.19 -21.67 -1.61
C PRO A 80 -1.74 -21.93 -0.21
N SER A 81 -0.97 -21.59 0.80
CA SER A 81 -1.45 -21.71 2.17
C SER A 81 -2.38 -20.58 2.56
N VAL A 82 -2.32 -19.46 1.83
CA VAL A 82 -3.11 -18.28 2.16
C VAL A 82 -4.55 -18.42 1.70
N ASN A 83 -5.47 -17.81 2.43
CA ASN A 83 -6.88 -17.84 2.07
C ASN A 83 -7.45 -16.47 1.77
N TYR A 84 -6.69 -15.42 2.05
CA TYR A 84 -7.09 -14.05 1.76
C TYR A 84 -5.94 -13.24 1.19
N ARG A 85 -6.26 -12.24 0.40
CA ARG A 85 -5.30 -11.27 -0.10
C ARG A 85 -5.83 -9.89 0.20
N PHE A 86 -5.01 -9.09 0.88
CA PHE A 86 -5.29 -7.69 1.13
C PHE A 86 -4.64 -6.91 -0.01
N GLU A 87 -5.38 -6.02 -0.64
CA GLU A 87 -4.86 -5.25 -1.75
C GLU A 87 -4.98 -3.78 -1.46
N LEU A 88 -3.88 -3.04 -1.60
CA LEU A 88 -3.85 -1.62 -1.34
C LEU A 88 -3.27 -0.89 -2.54
N VAL A 89 -3.95 0.15 -2.99
CA VAL A 89 -3.48 0.99 -4.09
C VAL A 89 -3.34 2.41 -3.55
N PHE A 90 -2.13 2.95 -3.66
CA PHE A 90 -1.83 4.32 -3.24
C PHE A 90 -1.20 5.08 -4.40
N GLU A 91 -1.30 6.40 -4.36
CA GLU A 91 -0.76 7.24 -5.42
C GLU A 91 0.73 7.09 -5.58
N SER A 92 1.46 6.85 -4.50
CA SER A 92 2.91 6.72 -4.54
C SER A 92 3.42 5.96 -3.33
N GLU A 93 4.61 5.42 -3.46
CA GLU A 93 5.27 4.74 -2.36
C GLU A 93 5.58 5.70 -1.22
N GLU A 94 5.90 6.94 -1.54
CA GLU A 94 6.19 7.93 -0.53
C GLU A 94 4.97 8.17 0.36
N LEU A 95 3.79 8.29 -0.23
CA LEU A 95 2.58 8.49 0.56
C LEU A 95 2.22 7.22 1.33
N ARG A 96 2.47 6.05 0.77
CA ARG A 96 2.23 4.80 1.48
C ARG A 96 3.13 4.71 2.72
N GLN A 97 4.39 5.12 2.60
CA GLN A 97 5.30 5.10 3.75
C GLN A 97 4.80 6.04 4.85
N LYS A 98 4.23 7.18 4.48
CA LYS A 98 3.65 8.08 5.46
C LYS A 98 2.45 7.45 6.15
N TRP A 99 1.64 6.70 5.39
CA TRP A 99 0.51 5.99 5.97
C TRP A 99 1.00 4.96 7.00
N ILE A 100 1.99 4.15 6.62
CA ILE A 100 2.52 3.13 7.51
C ILE A 100 3.08 3.75 8.79
N ALA A 101 3.73 4.89 8.70
CA ALA A 101 4.33 5.53 9.86
C ALA A 101 3.32 6.28 10.72
N SER A 102 2.09 6.42 10.26
CA SER A 102 1.10 7.21 10.99
C SER A 102 0.60 6.50 12.24
N PRO A 103 0.20 7.25 13.26
CA PRO A 103 -0.40 6.64 14.44
C PRO A 103 -1.65 5.85 14.11
N GLU A 104 -2.39 6.28 13.10
CA GLU A 104 -3.63 5.60 12.71
C GLU A 104 -3.34 4.21 12.18
N HIS A 105 -2.33 4.06 11.33
CA HIS A 105 -1.98 2.74 10.81
C HIS A 105 -1.49 1.84 11.94
N GLN A 106 -0.66 2.38 12.83
CA GLN A 106 -0.13 1.61 13.94
C GLN A 106 -1.24 1.09 14.86
N LYS A 107 -2.39 1.73 14.83
CA LYS A 107 -3.50 1.33 15.63
C LYS A 107 -4.41 0.34 14.92
N VAL A 108 -4.64 0.52 13.62
CA VAL A 108 -5.64 -0.29 12.92
C VAL A 108 -5.08 -1.56 12.28
N TRP A 109 -3.83 -1.57 11.84
CA TRP A 109 -3.26 -2.77 11.22
C TRP A 109 -3.23 -3.96 12.18
N PRO A 110 -2.85 -3.81 13.45
CA PRO A 110 -2.85 -4.94 14.37
C PRO A 110 -4.21 -5.61 14.54
N THR A 111 -5.31 -4.93 14.27
CA THR A 111 -6.63 -5.53 14.37
C THR A 111 -6.84 -6.58 13.30
N LEU A 112 -6.12 -6.50 12.18
CA LEU A 112 -6.15 -7.51 11.14
C LEU A 112 -5.05 -8.54 11.39
N GLU A 113 -3.87 -8.07 11.70
CA GLU A 113 -2.71 -8.93 11.86
C GLU A 113 -2.93 -10.00 12.94
N LYS A 114 -3.62 -9.65 14.00
CA LYS A 114 -3.86 -10.61 15.09
C LYS A 114 -4.76 -11.76 14.69
N THR A 115 -5.45 -11.68 13.57
CA THR A 115 -6.33 -12.77 13.11
C THR A 115 -5.59 -13.77 12.25
N LEU A 116 -4.33 -13.51 11.91
CA LEU A 116 -3.55 -14.38 11.06
C LEU A 116 -2.96 -15.54 11.87
N LYS A 117 -2.69 -16.64 11.20
CA LYS A 117 -2.04 -17.77 11.84
C LYS A 117 -0.62 -17.43 12.26
N SER A 118 0.07 -16.62 11.47
CA SER A 118 1.39 -16.14 11.82
C SER A 118 1.43 -14.64 11.69
N ARG A 119 1.82 -13.95 12.74
CA ARG A 119 1.89 -12.49 12.72
C ARG A 119 3.19 -11.97 12.15
N GLU A 120 4.13 -12.86 11.91
CA GLU A 120 5.48 -12.45 11.55
C GLU A 120 5.93 -12.90 10.19
N ASN A 121 5.26 -13.89 9.65
CA ASN A 121 5.72 -14.52 8.44
C ASN A 121 4.68 -14.53 7.35
N TYR A 122 4.15 -13.39 7.00
CA TYR A 122 3.25 -13.30 5.86
C TYR A 122 3.90 -12.46 4.77
N PRO A 123 3.77 -12.85 3.51
CA PRO A 123 4.38 -12.09 2.43
C PRO A 123 3.70 -10.74 2.22
N VAL A 124 4.51 -9.72 2.03
CA VAL A 124 4.02 -8.40 1.66
C VAL A 124 4.74 -8.02 0.39
N LEU A 125 4.00 -7.83 -0.69
CA LEU A 125 4.56 -7.66 -2.03
C LEU A 125 4.17 -6.31 -2.58
N LEU A 126 5.16 -5.54 -3.01
CA LEU A 126 4.93 -4.22 -3.58
C LEU A 126 5.16 -4.27 -5.07
N PHE A 127 4.18 -3.85 -5.85
CA PHE A 127 4.26 -3.87 -7.30
C PHE A 127 4.13 -2.48 -7.87
N ASP A 128 4.89 -2.22 -8.92
CA ASP A 128 4.75 -1.00 -9.70
C ASP A 128 3.98 -1.30 -10.97
N GLU A 129 3.10 -0.43 -11.33
CA GLU A 129 2.44 -0.54 -12.61
C GLU A 129 3.41 -0.07 -13.69
N VAL A 130 3.61 -0.81 -14.74
CA VAL A 130 4.59 -0.46 -15.78
C VAL A 130 3.95 -0.27 -17.14
#